data_28674b98b4137625c26a3a408b7c6dbd
#
_entry.id   28674b98b4137625c26a3a408b7c6dbd
#
_cell.length_a   1.000
_cell.length_b   1.000
_cell.length_c   1.000
_cell.angle_alpha   90.00
_cell.angle_beta   90.00
_cell.angle_gamma   90.00
#
_symmetry.space_group_name_H-M   'P 1'
#
loop_
_entity.id
_entity.type
_entity.pdbx_description
1 polymer ?
#
loop_
_entity_poly.entity_id
_entity_poly.type
_entity_poly.pdbx_seq_one_letter_code
_entity_poly.pdbx_strand_id
1 'polypeptide(L)'
;YSYIPVSDLPEDHICKKYLRSRKLDRHYNRFGYAEDFAKLAKEINPKYDLFKEPRLVIPIMDESGKLQGIQGRILEGSRNETKYITIRITDDPLCYGIDRVDRSKTVIVVEGPIDSMFLDNAVGCLGSSNFREMESRFGIVDAIYVLDNEPRNKEIVRILEKLIKDGKRVCIWPLENKLKDVNDMVLQGIDVYDTILTNAYSGLSAMLNLNEWRKL
;
A
#
# COMPACT_ATOMS: atom_id res chain seq x y z
N TYR A 1 -1.84 -13.24 -19.07
CA TYR A 1 -0.98 -12.05 -19.05
C TYR A 1 0.50 -12.43 -18.98
N SER A 2 1.35 -11.59 -19.58
CA SER A 2 2.80 -11.83 -19.71
C SER A 2 3.57 -11.53 -18.42
N TYR A 3 3.27 -12.25 -17.33
CA TYR A 3 4.10 -12.25 -16.13
C TYR A 3 4.20 -13.65 -15.52
N ILE A 4 5.24 -13.91 -14.76
CA ILE A 4 5.51 -15.18 -14.09
C ILE A 4 5.23 -15.01 -12.59
N PRO A 5 4.45 -15.89 -11.93
CA PRO A 5 4.32 -15.86 -10.48
C PRO A 5 5.69 -15.94 -9.79
N VAL A 6 5.93 -15.11 -8.78
CA VAL A 6 7.22 -15.12 -8.07
C VAL A 6 7.48 -16.46 -7.38
N SER A 7 6.44 -17.17 -6.97
CA SER A 7 6.57 -18.55 -6.44
C SER A 7 7.33 -19.49 -7.39
N ASP A 8 7.15 -19.31 -8.68
CA ASP A 8 7.68 -20.21 -9.73
C ASP A 8 9.09 -19.83 -10.20
N LEU A 9 9.62 -18.70 -9.72
CA LEU A 9 10.97 -18.24 -10.04
C LEU A 9 12.04 -18.99 -9.24
N PRO A 10 13.29 -19.07 -9.74
CA PRO A 10 14.42 -19.59 -8.98
C PRO A 10 14.64 -18.86 -7.65
N GLU A 11 15.21 -19.56 -6.65
CA GLU A 11 15.45 -19.00 -5.32
C GLU A 11 16.42 -17.81 -5.31
N ASP A 12 17.35 -17.76 -6.26
CA ASP A 12 18.31 -16.66 -6.43
C ASP A 12 17.81 -15.52 -7.32
N HIS A 13 16.55 -15.59 -7.80
CA HIS A 13 15.98 -14.53 -8.63
C HIS A 13 15.88 -13.20 -7.87
N ILE A 14 16.13 -12.08 -8.56
CA ILE A 14 16.14 -10.72 -7.98
C ILE A 14 14.85 -10.38 -7.23
N CYS A 15 13.69 -10.81 -7.72
CA CYS A 15 12.41 -10.61 -7.05
C CYS A 15 12.35 -11.32 -5.69
N LYS A 16 12.78 -12.59 -5.61
CA LYS A 16 12.81 -13.33 -4.35
C LYS A 16 13.82 -12.74 -3.36
N LYS A 17 15.00 -12.33 -3.83
CA LYS A 17 15.99 -11.62 -3.00
C LYS A 17 15.42 -10.34 -2.44
N TYR A 18 14.76 -9.53 -3.28
CA TYR A 18 14.11 -8.30 -2.85
C TYR A 18 13.02 -8.58 -1.80
N LEU A 19 12.12 -9.52 -2.06
CA LEU A 19 11.02 -9.81 -1.13
C LEU A 19 11.53 -10.38 0.20
N ARG A 20 12.58 -11.22 0.21
CA ARG A 20 13.23 -11.67 1.45
C ARG A 20 13.83 -10.51 2.24
N SER A 21 14.53 -9.60 1.59
CA SER A 21 15.09 -8.42 2.26
C SER A 21 14.03 -7.54 2.91
N ARG A 22 12.78 -7.62 2.43
CA ARG A 22 11.62 -6.91 2.95
C ARG A 22 10.77 -7.73 3.93
N LYS A 23 11.18 -8.97 4.27
CA LYS A 23 10.40 -9.92 5.09
C LYS A 23 9.03 -10.28 4.47
N LEU A 24 8.98 -10.37 3.13
CA LEU A 24 7.79 -10.70 2.34
C LEU A 24 7.85 -12.09 1.69
N ASP A 25 8.81 -12.92 2.06
CA ASP A 25 9.01 -14.26 1.50
C ASP A 25 7.80 -15.19 1.65
N ARG A 26 7.02 -15.04 2.73
CA ARG A 26 5.74 -15.76 2.92
C ARG A 26 4.62 -15.33 1.94
N HIS A 27 4.83 -14.28 1.17
CA HIS A 27 3.83 -13.69 0.28
C HIS A 27 4.17 -13.82 -1.22
N TYR A 28 5.09 -14.70 -1.62
CA TYR A 28 5.49 -14.87 -3.02
C TYR A 28 4.31 -15.08 -3.96
N ASN A 29 3.26 -15.78 -3.51
CA ASN A 29 2.04 -16.03 -4.27
C ASN A 29 1.20 -14.77 -4.56
N ARG A 30 1.54 -13.64 -3.95
CA ARG A 30 0.88 -12.32 -4.18
C ARG A 30 1.61 -11.47 -5.20
N PHE A 31 2.72 -11.96 -5.75
CA PHE A 31 3.59 -11.22 -6.64
C PHE A 31 3.82 -11.95 -7.95
N GLY A 32 4.03 -11.16 -9.00
CA GLY A 32 4.51 -11.62 -10.28
C GLY A 32 5.81 -10.92 -10.67
N TYR A 33 6.43 -11.42 -11.72
CA TYR A 33 7.57 -10.81 -12.39
C TYR A 33 7.26 -10.63 -13.87
N ALA A 34 7.37 -9.43 -14.38
CA ALA A 34 7.33 -9.13 -15.80
C ALA A 34 8.73 -8.71 -16.26
N GLU A 35 9.32 -9.47 -17.16
CA GLU A 35 10.58 -9.11 -17.83
C GLU A 35 10.38 -7.89 -18.76
N ASP A 36 9.20 -7.81 -19.35
CA ASP A 36 8.76 -6.70 -20.18
C ASP A 36 7.44 -6.13 -19.64
N PHE A 37 7.54 -5.18 -18.72
CA PHE A 37 6.39 -4.56 -18.10
C PHE A 37 5.58 -3.71 -19.10
N ALA A 38 6.22 -3.16 -20.13
CA ALA A 38 5.54 -2.40 -21.18
C ALA A 38 4.59 -3.30 -21.99
N LYS A 39 5.02 -4.51 -22.32
CA LYS A 39 4.18 -5.51 -22.98
C LYS A 39 2.99 -5.89 -22.09
N LEU A 40 3.22 -6.21 -20.83
CA LEU A 40 2.18 -6.53 -19.88
C LEU A 40 1.18 -5.38 -19.72
N ALA A 41 1.65 -4.14 -19.63
CA ALA A 41 0.79 -2.96 -19.53
C ALA A 41 -0.16 -2.83 -20.74
N LYS A 42 0.36 -3.02 -21.95
CA LYS A 42 -0.44 -3.01 -23.20
C LYS A 42 -1.44 -4.16 -23.29
N GLU A 43 -1.11 -5.33 -22.78
CA GLU A 43 -2.05 -6.46 -22.69
C GLU A 43 -3.23 -6.16 -21.76
N ILE A 44 -2.98 -5.44 -20.66
CA ILE A 44 -4.02 -5.06 -19.69
C ILE A 44 -4.86 -3.90 -20.21
N ASN A 45 -4.19 -2.88 -20.74
CA ASN A 45 -4.85 -1.70 -21.27
C ASN A 45 -3.98 -1.05 -22.36
N PRO A 46 -4.39 -1.13 -23.65
CA PRO A 46 -3.62 -0.64 -24.79
C PRO A 46 -3.23 0.84 -24.77
N LYS A 47 -3.88 1.65 -23.94
CA LYS A 47 -3.58 3.09 -23.81
C LYS A 47 -2.22 3.39 -23.21
N TYR A 48 -1.63 2.42 -22.48
CA TYR A 48 -0.33 2.62 -21.85
C TYR A 48 0.80 2.43 -22.85
N ASP A 49 1.67 3.43 -22.95
CA ASP A 49 2.90 3.38 -23.73
C ASP A 49 4.09 3.62 -22.81
N LEU A 50 4.80 2.54 -22.49
CA LEU A 50 5.88 2.52 -21.52
C LEU A 50 7.16 2.00 -22.17
N PHE A 51 8.29 2.30 -21.55
CA PHE A 51 9.57 1.70 -21.92
C PHE A 51 9.66 0.26 -21.42
N LYS A 52 10.29 -0.60 -22.21
CA LYS A 52 10.60 -1.98 -21.84
C LYS A 52 11.55 -1.99 -20.64
N GLU A 53 11.09 -2.58 -19.55
CA GLU A 53 11.91 -2.82 -18.36
C GLU A 53 11.31 -3.93 -17.50
N PRO A 54 12.13 -4.65 -16.71
CA PRO A 54 11.63 -5.63 -15.77
C PRO A 54 11.04 -4.96 -14.53
N ARG A 55 9.91 -5.50 -14.04
CA ARG A 55 9.28 -5.04 -12.79
C ARG A 55 8.72 -6.19 -11.97
N LEU A 56 8.78 -6.02 -10.66
CA LEU A 56 7.95 -6.79 -9.73
C LEU A 56 6.51 -6.34 -9.90
N VAL A 57 5.60 -7.30 -10.08
CA VAL A 57 4.17 -7.05 -10.36
C VAL A 57 3.34 -7.38 -9.13
N ILE A 58 2.45 -6.48 -8.76
CA ILE A 58 1.46 -6.66 -7.69
C ILE A 58 0.08 -6.63 -8.35
N PRO A 59 -0.59 -7.78 -8.53
CA PRO A 59 -1.95 -7.83 -9.05
C PRO A 59 -2.94 -7.25 -8.03
N ILE A 60 -3.94 -6.52 -8.54
CA ILE A 60 -4.98 -5.88 -7.72
C ILE A 60 -6.32 -6.45 -8.17
N MET A 61 -6.97 -7.15 -7.25
CA MET A 61 -8.24 -7.84 -7.48
C MET A 61 -9.39 -7.01 -6.91
N ASP A 62 -10.58 -7.18 -7.48
CA ASP A 62 -11.82 -6.74 -6.85
C ASP A 62 -12.32 -7.78 -5.81
N GLU A 63 -13.44 -7.49 -5.19
CA GLU A 63 -14.09 -8.33 -4.18
C GLU A 63 -14.44 -9.74 -4.66
N SER A 64 -14.60 -9.93 -5.97
CA SER A 64 -14.88 -11.23 -6.61
C SER A 64 -13.61 -12.01 -6.98
N GLY A 65 -12.43 -11.42 -6.78
CA GLY A 65 -11.14 -11.98 -7.18
C GLY A 65 -10.81 -11.76 -8.67
N LYS A 66 -11.52 -10.86 -9.34
CA LYS A 66 -11.24 -10.47 -10.74
C LYS A 66 -10.19 -9.37 -10.78
N LEU A 67 -9.22 -9.50 -11.68
CA LEU A 67 -8.17 -8.50 -11.88
C LEU A 67 -8.76 -7.14 -12.30
N GLN A 68 -8.41 -6.08 -11.58
CA GLN A 68 -8.78 -4.70 -11.86
C GLN A 68 -7.59 -3.84 -12.33
N GLY A 69 -6.40 -4.26 -12.02
CA GLY A 69 -5.18 -3.59 -12.43
C GLY A 69 -3.95 -4.26 -11.84
N ILE A 70 -2.81 -3.67 -12.12
CA ILE A 70 -1.53 -4.09 -11.55
C ILE A 70 -0.74 -2.87 -11.10
N GLN A 71 0.13 -3.07 -10.12
CA GLN A 71 1.18 -2.11 -9.80
C GLN A 71 2.55 -2.74 -10.07
N GLY A 72 3.35 -2.10 -10.90
CA GLY A 72 4.71 -2.50 -11.22
C GLY A 72 5.73 -1.74 -10.38
N ARG A 73 6.49 -2.45 -9.53
CA ARG A 73 7.58 -1.88 -8.77
C ARG A 73 8.91 -2.06 -9.50
N ILE A 74 9.68 -0.99 -9.56
CA ILE A 74 11.04 -1.03 -10.10
C ILE A 74 11.94 -2.00 -9.32
N LEU A 75 12.82 -2.70 -10.01
CA LEU A 75 13.85 -3.55 -9.44
C LEU A 75 15.21 -2.84 -9.48
N GLU A 76 16.16 -3.28 -8.64
CA GLU A 76 17.52 -2.73 -8.66
C GLU A 76 18.16 -2.86 -10.05
N GLY A 77 18.91 -1.81 -10.45
CA GLY A 77 19.58 -1.76 -11.75
C GLY A 77 18.71 -1.22 -12.89
N SER A 78 17.46 -0.87 -12.65
CA SER A 78 16.64 -0.17 -13.64
C SER A 78 17.13 1.26 -13.85
N ARG A 79 16.98 1.75 -15.11
CA ARG A 79 17.29 3.14 -15.47
C ARG A 79 16.16 4.13 -15.20
N ASN A 80 14.97 3.62 -14.90
CA ASN A 80 13.80 4.45 -14.64
C ASN A 80 13.79 4.88 -13.16
N GLU A 81 13.45 6.14 -12.90
CA GLU A 81 13.36 6.68 -11.54
C GLU A 81 11.97 6.47 -10.91
N THR A 82 10.96 6.12 -11.72
CA THR A 82 9.58 5.92 -11.24
C THR A 82 9.47 4.61 -10.47
N LYS A 83 9.42 4.73 -9.15
CA LYS A 83 9.39 3.59 -8.22
C LYS A 83 8.20 2.67 -8.45
N TYR A 84 7.02 3.23 -8.64
CA TYR A 84 5.78 2.48 -8.88
C TYR A 84 5.04 3.01 -10.10
N ILE A 85 4.54 2.11 -10.95
CA ILE A 85 3.63 2.41 -12.06
C ILE A 85 2.38 1.58 -11.86
N THR A 86 1.20 2.23 -11.87
CA THR A 86 -0.08 1.55 -11.75
C THR A 86 -0.78 1.52 -13.11
N ILE A 87 -1.16 0.32 -13.54
CA ILE A 87 -1.92 0.07 -14.77
C ILE A 87 -3.34 -0.33 -14.36
N ARG A 88 -4.33 0.35 -14.89
CA ARG A 88 -5.75 0.12 -14.60
C ARG A 88 -6.44 -0.51 -15.79
N ILE A 89 -7.33 -1.47 -15.56
CA ILE A 89 -8.22 -2.02 -16.59
C ILE A 89 -9.33 -1.01 -16.89
N THR A 90 -9.92 -0.45 -15.84
CA THR A 90 -10.95 0.60 -15.92
C THR A 90 -10.48 1.84 -15.14
N ASP A 91 -11.24 2.94 -15.23
CA ASP A 91 -10.96 4.14 -14.45
C ASP A 91 -11.47 4.05 -12.99
N ASP A 92 -12.04 2.91 -12.60
CA ASP A 92 -12.48 2.66 -11.23
C ASP A 92 -11.30 2.70 -10.24
N PRO A 93 -11.49 3.22 -9.02
CA PRO A 93 -10.47 3.17 -8.00
C PRO A 93 -10.07 1.75 -7.66
N LEU A 94 -8.78 1.58 -7.45
CA LEU A 94 -8.18 0.32 -7.06
C LEU A 94 -8.03 0.26 -5.54
N CYS A 95 -8.25 -0.93 -4.98
CA CYS A 95 -8.02 -1.21 -3.57
C CYS A 95 -7.35 -2.57 -3.44
N TYR A 96 -6.06 -2.58 -3.11
CA TYR A 96 -5.33 -3.83 -2.90
C TYR A 96 -5.81 -4.52 -1.62
N GLY A 97 -6.15 -5.79 -1.71
CA GLY A 97 -6.52 -6.60 -0.57
C GLY A 97 -8.01 -6.63 -0.25
N ILE A 98 -8.85 -5.90 -1.01
CA ILE A 98 -10.30 -5.89 -0.79
C ILE A 98 -10.95 -7.28 -0.97
N ASP A 99 -10.34 -8.14 -1.74
CA ASP A 99 -10.73 -9.53 -1.97
C ASP A 99 -10.53 -10.44 -0.75
N ARG A 100 -9.79 -9.98 0.27
CA ARG A 100 -9.35 -10.80 1.40
C ARG A 100 -9.76 -10.30 2.78
N VAL A 101 -10.17 -9.05 2.89
CA VAL A 101 -10.50 -8.45 4.20
C VAL A 101 -11.93 -8.73 4.63
N ASP A 102 -12.12 -8.85 5.93
CA ASP A 102 -13.43 -8.86 6.57
C ASP A 102 -13.88 -7.42 6.81
N ARG A 103 -14.73 -6.91 5.94
CA ARG A 103 -15.21 -5.52 5.97
C ARG A 103 -16.19 -5.22 7.12
N SER A 104 -16.69 -6.24 7.80
CA SER A 104 -17.52 -6.07 8.98
C SER A 104 -16.72 -5.75 10.25
N LYS A 105 -15.41 -5.93 10.19
CA LYS A 105 -14.46 -5.61 11.25
C LYS A 105 -13.68 -4.33 10.93
N THR A 106 -12.92 -3.85 11.90
CA THR A 106 -11.97 -2.75 11.68
C THR A 106 -10.97 -3.13 10.58
N VAL A 107 -10.92 -2.32 9.53
CA VAL A 107 -9.97 -2.45 8.42
C VAL A 107 -8.88 -1.40 8.57
N ILE A 108 -7.62 -1.82 8.49
CA ILE A 108 -6.50 -0.89 8.44
C ILE A 108 -6.28 -0.48 6.99
N VAL A 109 -6.31 0.82 6.75
CA VAL A 109 -6.14 1.40 5.41
C VAL A 109 -4.80 2.11 5.34
N VAL A 110 -3.89 1.57 4.52
CA VAL A 110 -2.56 2.13 4.25
C VAL A 110 -2.45 2.63 2.81
N GLU A 111 -1.38 3.35 2.50
CA GLU A 111 -1.19 3.90 1.15
C GLU A 111 -0.85 2.83 0.11
N GLY A 112 0.05 1.92 0.44
CA GLY A 112 0.61 0.96 -0.51
C GLY A 112 0.27 -0.51 -0.23
N PRO A 113 0.24 -1.35 -1.28
CA PRO A 113 0.02 -2.78 -1.14
C PRO A 113 1.02 -3.47 -0.21
N ILE A 114 2.31 -3.11 -0.30
CA ILE A 114 3.38 -3.77 0.47
C ILE A 114 3.16 -3.58 1.97
N ASP A 115 2.87 -2.37 2.43
CA ASP A 115 2.64 -2.09 3.84
C ASP A 115 1.43 -2.86 4.39
N SER A 116 0.38 -3.01 3.58
CA SER A 116 -0.81 -3.77 3.99
C SER A 116 -0.53 -5.26 4.23
N MET A 117 0.51 -5.82 3.61
CA MET A 117 0.85 -7.25 3.75
C MET A 117 1.42 -7.62 5.12
N PHE A 118 1.84 -6.65 5.92
CA PHE A 118 2.35 -6.84 7.28
C PHE A 118 1.28 -6.71 8.36
N LEU A 119 0.06 -6.36 7.98
CA LEU A 119 -1.02 -6.01 8.89
C LEU A 119 -2.20 -6.95 8.72
N ASP A 120 -2.83 -7.29 9.84
CA ASP A 120 -4.07 -8.06 9.81
C ASP A 120 -5.23 -7.19 9.33
N ASN A 121 -6.10 -7.77 8.50
CA ASN A 121 -7.29 -7.13 7.97
C ASN A 121 -7.03 -5.74 7.37
N ALA A 122 -6.05 -5.64 6.47
CA ALA A 122 -5.59 -4.39 5.90
C ALA A 122 -5.73 -4.32 4.38
N VAL A 123 -5.91 -3.11 3.87
CA VAL A 123 -5.95 -2.78 2.44
C VAL A 123 -4.96 -1.67 2.09
N GLY A 124 -4.48 -1.69 0.84
CA GLY A 124 -3.70 -0.61 0.26
C GLY A 124 -4.54 0.20 -0.73
N CYS A 125 -4.65 1.51 -0.52
CA CYS A 125 -5.52 2.37 -1.35
C CYS A 125 -4.85 2.92 -2.61
N LEU A 126 -3.57 2.60 -2.86
CA LEU A 126 -2.82 3.01 -4.06
C LEU A 126 -2.77 4.53 -4.28
N GLY A 127 -2.62 5.27 -3.21
CA GLY A 127 -2.51 6.72 -3.19
C GLY A 127 -3.39 7.34 -2.12
N SER A 128 -2.81 8.26 -1.37
CA SER A 128 -3.47 8.93 -0.23
C SER A 128 -4.69 9.76 -0.63
N SER A 129 -4.79 10.20 -1.88
CA SER A 129 -5.97 10.91 -2.41
C SER A 129 -7.26 10.07 -2.36
N ASN A 130 -7.13 8.74 -2.34
CA ASN A 130 -8.26 7.81 -2.35
C ASN A 130 -8.85 7.54 -0.95
N PHE A 131 -8.20 7.97 0.13
CA PHE A 131 -8.61 7.64 1.51
C PHE A 131 -10.06 8.04 1.84
N ARG A 132 -10.53 9.18 1.36
CA ARG A 132 -11.87 9.70 1.72
C ARG A 132 -13.02 8.81 1.27
N GLU A 133 -12.84 8.07 0.19
CA GLU A 133 -13.90 7.27 -0.45
C GLU A 133 -13.85 5.78 -0.08
N MET A 134 -12.83 5.35 0.68
CA MET A 134 -12.61 3.93 0.96
C MET A 134 -13.80 3.26 1.65
N GLU A 135 -14.36 3.88 2.69
CA GLU A 135 -15.47 3.30 3.44
C GLU A 135 -16.73 3.18 2.59
N SER A 136 -17.14 4.29 1.93
CA SER A 136 -18.37 4.31 1.12
C SER A 136 -18.28 3.44 -0.12
N ARG A 137 -17.11 3.45 -0.78
CA ARG A 137 -16.93 2.76 -2.05
C ARG A 137 -16.77 1.25 -1.89
N PHE A 138 -16.04 0.82 -0.87
CA PHE A 138 -15.72 -0.60 -0.66
C PHE A 138 -16.53 -1.22 0.48
N GLY A 139 -17.53 -0.51 1.02
CA GLY A 139 -18.40 -1.02 2.08
C GLY A 139 -17.67 -1.35 3.37
N ILE A 140 -16.59 -0.62 3.68
CA ILE A 140 -15.85 -0.75 4.93
C ILE A 140 -16.65 -0.06 6.03
N VAL A 141 -17.01 -0.80 7.09
CA VAL A 141 -17.86 -0.30 8.17
C VAL A 141 -17.05 0.57 9.14
N ASP A 142 -15.82 0.17 9.42
CA ASP A 142 -14.92 0.87 10.34
C ASP A 142 -13.47 0.78 9.82
N ALA A 143 -12.77 1.91 9.84
CA ALA A 143 -11.41 2.00 9.33
C ALA A 143 -10.48 2.76 10.26
N ILE A 144 -9.20 2.35 10.28
CA ILE A 144 -8.08 3.15 10.80
C ILE A 144 -7.18 3.51 9.62
N TYR A 145 -7.02 4.80 9.37
CA TYR A 145 -6.17 5.30 8.30
C TYR A 145 -4.75 5.50 8.80
N VAL A 146 -3.80 4.94 8.07
CA VAL A 146 -2.37 4.93 8.44
C VAL A 146 -1.56 5.49 7.29
N LEU A 147 -0.95 6.67 7.49
CA LEU A 147 -0.05 7.31 6.56
C LEU A 147 1.39 7.10 7.00
N ASP A 148 2.33 7.38 6.09
CA ASP A 148 3.75 7.35 6.40
C ASP A 148 4.11 8.30 7.57
N ASN A 149 5.09 7.93 8.37
CA ASN A 149 5.54 8.72 9.51
C ASN A 149 6.46 9.87 9.05
N GLU A 150 5.88 10.83 8.35
CA GLU A 150 6.57 12.00 7.81
C GLU A 150 6.01 13.32 8.39
N PRO A 151 6.32 13.66 9.64
CA PRO A 151 5.71 14.82 10.33
C PRO A 151 6.07 16.19 9.72
N ARG A 152 7.03 16.24 8.80
CA ARG A 152 7.42 17.44 8.03
C ARG A 152 6.79 17.49 6.65
N ASN A 153 6.07 16.45 6.24
CA ASN A 153 5.42 16.41 4.94
C ASN A 153 4.07 17.12 5.01
N LYS A 154 3.98 18.30 4.40
CA LYS A 154 2.76 19.14 4.42
C LYS A 154 1.55 18.42 3.83
N GLU A 155 1.74 17.58 2.83
CA GLU A 155 0.65 16.84 2.21
C GLU A 155 0.08 15.78 3.16
N ILE A 156 0.93 15.01 3.81
CA ILE A 156 0.50 14.01 4.81
C ILE A 156 -0.24 14.68 5.97
N VAL A 157 0.31 15.78 6.52
CA VAL A 157 -0.36 16.53 7.59
C VAL A 157 -1.75 17.01 7.14
N ARG A 158 -1.85 17.58 5.92
CA ARG A 158 -3.12 18.03 5.37
C ARG A 158 -4.14 16.91 5.19
N ILE A 159 -3.69 15.72 4.75
CA ILE A 159 -4.58 14.55 4.61
C ILE A 159 -5.08 14.10 5.97
N LEU A 160 -4.20 14.00 6.99
CA LEU A 160 -4.58 13.67 8.35
C LEU A 160 -5.59 14.67 8.92
N GLU A 161 -5.36 15.97 8.76
CA GLU A 161 -6.31 17.03 9.18
C GLU A 161 -7.69 16.84 8.55
N LYS A 162 -7.72 16.53 7.24
CA LYS A 162 -8.99 16.28 6.53
C LYS A 162 -9.71 15.04 7.05
N LEU A 163 -8.99 13.93 7.24
CA LEU A 163 -9.57 12.69 7.77
C LEU A 163 -10.13 12.91 9.17
N ILE A 164 -9.41 13.60 10.04
CA ILE A 164 -9.86 13.92 11.41
C ILE A 164 -11.11 14.81 11.35
N LYS A 165 -11.12 15.83 10.51
CA LYS A 165 -12.28 16.72 10.33
C LYS A 165 -13.50 15.99 9.80
N ASP A 166 -13.30 14.97 8.96
CA ASP A 166 -14.36 14.10 8.44
C ASP A 166 -14.79 13.03 9.46
N GLY A 167 -14.31 13.10 10.72
CA GLY A 167 -14.66 12.16 11.81
C GLY A 167 -13.98 10.79 11.70
N LYS A 168 -12.96 10.64 10.86
CA LYS A 168 -12.26 9.38 10.66
C LYS A 168 -11.26 9.10 11.78
N ARG A 169 -11.01 7.80 12.00
CA ARG A 169 -9.99 7.33 12.93
C ARG A 169 -8.65 7.21 12.20
N VAL A 170 -7.61 7.84 12.73
CA VAL A 170 -6.27 7.90 12.14
C VAL A 170 -5.22 7.40 13.11
N CYS A 171 -4.18 6.76 12.61
CA CYS A 171 -2.99 6.47 13.38
C CYS A 171 -2.09 7.72 13.40
N ILE A 172 -1.74 8.19 14.60
CA ILE A 172 -0.69 9.19 14.80
C ILE A 172 0.49 8.48 15.45
N TRP A 173 1.59 8.35 14.71
CA TRP A 173 2.75 7.61 15.16
C TRP A 173 3.36 8.19 16.45
N PRO A 174 3.88 7.33 17.37
CA PRO A 174 4.57 7.79 18.57
C PRO A 174 5.73 8.71 18.22
N LEU A 175 5.98 9.74 19.04
CA LEU A 175 7.03 10.75 18.79
C LEU A 175 8.45 10.17 18.80
N GLU A 176 8.66 9.10 19.54
CA GLU A 176 9.93 8.34 19.60
C GLU A 176 10.20 7.51 18.34
N ASN A 177 9.15 7.14 17.60
CA ASN A 177 9.29 6.39 16.35
C ASN A 177 9.82 7.31 15.24
N LYS A 178 11.01 7.03 14.74
CA LYS A 178 11.66 7.80 13.67
C LYS A 178 11.68 7.08 12.33
N LEU A 179 11.14 5.86 12.26
CA LEU A 179 11.07 5.08 11.04
C LEU A 179 9.91 5.60 10.17
N LYS A 180 10.14 5.57 8.87
CA LYS A 180 9.26 6.25 7.90
C LYS A 180 7.95 5.51 7.66
N ASP A 181 8.00 4.23 7.38
CA ASP A 181 6.86 3.43 6.91
C ASP A 181 6.72 2.11 7.67
N VAL A 182 5.62 1.42 7.45
CA VAL A 182 5.31 0.13 8.07
C VAL A 182 6.39 -0.90 7.80
N ASN A 183 6.90 -0.99 6.57
CA ASN A 183 7.92 -1.97 6.23
C ASN A 183 9.23 -1.71 6.99
N ASP A 184 9.69 -0.46 7.08
CA ASP A 184 10.88 -0.11 7.86
C ASP A 184 10.72 -0.47 9.34
N MET A 185 9.54 -0.23 9.92
CA MET A 185 9.22 -0.60 11.30
C MET A 185 9.27 -2.11 11.52
N VAL A 186 8.69 -2.89 10.61
CA VAL A 186 8.75 -4.37 10.65
C VAL A 186 10.19 -4.88 10.57
N LEU A 187 11.02 -4.28 9.72
CA LEU A 187 12.44 -4.65 9.60
C LEU A 187 13.21 -4.41 10.90
N GLN A 188 12.81 -3.41 11.69
CA GLN A 188 13.39 -3.11 13.01
C GLN A 188 12.74 -3.91 14.16
N GLY A 189 11.82 -4.83 13.87
CA GLY A 189 11.18 -5.69 14.86
C GLY A 189 10.08 -5.03 15.69
N ILE A 190 9.52 -3.90 15.24
CA ILE A 190 8.38 -3.25 15.89
C ILE A 190 7.12 -4.07 15.59
N ASP A 191 6.30 -4.31 16.61
CA ASP A 191 4.92 -4.78 16.43
C ASP A 191 4.07 -3.63 15.91
N VAL A 192 4.01 -3.51 14.58
CA VAL A 192 3.34 -2.37 13.92
C VAL A 192 1.83 -2.45 14.10
N TYR A 193 1.25 -3.65 14.08
CA TYR A 193 -0.18 -3.82 14.25
C TYR A 193 -0.64 -3.30 15.62
N ASP A 194 0.02 -3.75 16.70
CA ASP A 194 -0.26 -3.26 18.05
C ASP A 194 0.00 -1.75 18.17
N THR A 195 1.09 -1.25 17.59
CA THR A 195 1.40 0.19 17.57
C THR A 195 0.29 1.00 16.92
N ILE A 196 -0.27 0.56 15.79
CA ILE A 196 -1.38 1.23 15.11
C ILE A 196 -2.63 1.24 15.99
N LEU A 197 -3.01 0.10 16.56
CA LEU A 197 -4.20 0.00 17.42
C LEU A 197 -4.10 0.90 18.65
N THR A 198 -2.92 0.95 19.26
CA THR A 198 -2.65 1.78 20.47
C THR A 198 -2.65 3.28 20.17
N ASN A 199 -2.30 3.66 18.93
CA ASN A 199 -2.17 5.05 18.50
C ASN A 199 -3.24 5.48 17.49
N ALA A 200 -4.39 4.81 17.50
CA ALA A 200 -5.55 5.17 16.68
C ALA A 200 -6.44 6.16 17.42
N TYR A 201 -6.59 7.36 16.86
CA TYR A 201 -7.33 8.46 17.47
C TYR A 201 -8.39 9.02 16.52
N SER A 202 -9.43 9.66 17.09
CA SER A 202 -10.45 10.40 16.33
C SER A 202 -10.81 11.70 17.04
N GLY A 203 -11.48 12.62 16.35
CA GLY A 203 -11.99 13.87 16.90
C GLY A 203 -10.91 14.73 17.55
N LEU A 204 -11.22 15.31 18.73
CA LEU A 204 -10.31 16.22 19.43
C LEU A 204 -9.00 15.55 19.83
N SER A 205 -9.06 14.30 20.30
CA SER A 205 -7.85 13.52 20.65
C SER A 205 -6.90 13.38 19.47
N ALA A 206 -7.43 13.04 18.29
CA ALA A 206 -6.62 12.97 17.07
C ALA A 206 -5.99 14.31 16.72
N MET A 207 -6.73 15.41 16.83
CA MET A 207 -6.21 16.74 16.53
C MET A 207 -5.11 17.17 17.49
N LEU A 208 -5.24 16.88 18.77
CA LEU A 208 -4.20 17.19 19.78
C LEU A 208 -2.93 16.40 19.51
N ASN A 209 -3.05 15.09 19.28
CA ASN A 209 -1.88 14.24 18.95
C ASN A 209 -1.23 14.66 17.63
N LEU A 210 -2.02 15.04 16.61
CA LEU A 210 -1.48 15.54 15.34
C LEU A 210 -0.68 16.84 15.55
N ASN A 211 -1.17 17.75 16.39
CA ASN A 211 -0.47 19.01 16.69
C ASN A 211 0.88 18.80 17.39
N GLU A 212 1.00 17.77 18.21
CA GLU A 212 2.27 17.40 18.84
C GLU A 212 3.21 16.69 17.85
N TRP A 213 2.64 15.85 16.99
CA TRP A 213 3.42 15.04 16.04
C TRP A 213 3.99 15.85 14.87
N ARG A 214 3.20 16.76 14.29
CA ARG A 214 3.62 17.55 13.12
C ARG A 214 4.77 18.50 13.45
N LYS A 215 5.66 18.71 12.46
CA LYS A 215 6.87 19.57 12.56
C LYS A 215 6.92 20.55 11.40
N LEU A 216 5.83 21.25 11.17
CA LEU A 216 5.69 22.29 10.13
C LEU A 216 5.98 23.68 10.70
#